data_dee8f05d86713fae5fcb2ab97f83f45f
#
_entry.id   dee8f05d86713fae5fcb2ab97f83f45f
#
_cell.length_a   1.000
_cell.length_b   1.000
_cell.length_c   1.000
_cell.angle_alpha   90.00
_cell.angle_beta   90.00
_cell.angle_gamma   90.00
#
_symmetry.space_group_name_H-M   'P 1'
#
loop_
_entity.id
_entity.type
_entity.pdbx_description
1 polymer ?
#
loop_
_entity_poly.entity_id
_entity_poly.type
_entity_poly.pdbx_seq_one_letter_code
_entity_poly.pdbx_strand_id
1 'polypeptide(L)' 'MRKFLLALMLLSLSVCNEAMAQQQRSGTPEEQKACARDVQRFCRAVIDQGDFTILACLQQNRPKLTASCDLVLKNHGQ' A
#
# COMPACT_ATOMS: atom_id res chain seq x y z
N MET A 1 -1.96 17.25 42.33
CA MET A 1 -3.08 16.73 41.56
C MET A 1 -3.10 17.22 40.10
N ARG A 2 -2.75 18.45 39.83
CA ARG A 2 -2.74 18.96 38.43
C ARG A 2 -1.69 18.30 37.55
N LYS A 3 -0.59 17.84 38.11
CA LYS A 3 0.49 17.22 37.35
C LYS A 3 0.17 15.82 36.85
N PHE A 4 -0.77 15.15 37.48
CA PHE A 4 -1.17 13.81 37.07
C PHE A 4 -2.14 13.81 35.89
N LEU A 5 -2.93 14.85 35.76
CA LEU A 5 -3.88 14.99 34.66
C LEU A 5 -3.20 15.32 33.34
N LEU A 6 -2.08 16.04 33.39
CA LEU A 6 -1.30 16.38 32.20
C LEU A 6 -0.51 15.17 31.65
N ALA A 7 -0.10 14.25 32.52
CA ALA A 7 0.63 13.07 32.12
C ALA A 7 -0.26 12.04 31.41
N LEU A 8 -1.55 12.01 31.74
CA LEU A 8 -2.51 11.09 31.13
C LEU A 8 -2.94 11.52 29.73
N MET A 9 -2.88 12.82 29.43
CA MET A 9 -3.23 13.31 28.10
C MET A 9 -2.17 13.07 27.03
N LEU A 10 -0.92 12.92 27.43
CA LEU A 10 0.19 12.72 26.51
C LEU A 10 0.30 11.28 26.00
N LEU A 11 -0.32 10.32 26.69
CA LEU A 11 -0.28 8.91 26.31
C LEU A 11 -1.29 8.53 25.23
N SER A 12 -2.30 9.36 24.99
CA SER A 12 -3.35 9.03 24.04
C SER A 12 -3.05 9.41 22.58
N LEU A 13 -1.96 10.15 22.34
CA LEU A 13 -1.62 10.65 20.99
C LEU A 13 -0.72 9.72 20.19
N SER A 14 -0.15 8.68 20.80
CA SER A 14 0.86 7.87 20.13
C SER A 14 0.28 6.66 19.36
N VAL A 15 -0.99 6.36 19.52
CA VAL A 15 -1.59 5.15 18.94
C VAL A 15 -2.13 5.37 17.52
N CYS A 16 -2.41 6.61 17.11
CA CYS A 16 -3.02 6.90 15.82
C CYS A 16 -2.05 6.87 14.64
N ASN A 17 -0.76 7.01 14.86
CA ASN A 17 0.22 7.12 13.77
C ASN A 17 0.60 5.78 13.13
N GLU A 18 0.56 4.70 13.88
CA GLU A 18 0.94 3.39 13.34
C GLU A 18 -0.10 2.80 12.41
N ALA A 19 -1.38 3.01 12.70
CA ALA A 19 -2.46 2.52 11.85
C ALA A 19 -2.48 3.19 10.48
N MET A 20 -2.14 4.48 10.40
CA MET A 20 -2.10 5.20 9.12
C MET A 20 -0.90 4.80 8.27
N ALA A 21 0.24 4.52 8.89
CA ALA A 21 1.43 4.10 8.16
C ALA A 21 1.24 2.73 7.49
N GLN A 22 0.47 1.84 8.11
CA GLN A 22 0.18 0.52 7.54
C GLN A 22 -0.80 0.59 6.37
N GLN A 23 -1.72 1.54 6.36
CA GLN A 23 -2.69 1.72 5.29
C GLN A 23 -2.08 2.35 4.03
N GLN A 24 -0.94 3.00 4.14
CA GLN A 24 -0.25 3.59 3.01
C GLN A 24 0.64 2.61 2.25
N ARG A 25 0.80 1.41 2.76
CA ARG A 25 1.53 0.36 2.06
C ARG A 25 0.61 -0.31 1.04
N SER A 26 1.12 -0.48 -0.13
CA SER A 26 0.62 -1.18 -1.31
C SER A 26 -0.57 -2.12 -1.12
N GLY A 27 -1.74 -1.62 -0.78
CA GLY A 27 -2.97 -2.39 -0.78
C GLY A 27 -3.03 -3.53 0.23
N THR A 28 -4.10 -4.28 0.19
CA THR A 28 -4.32 -5.45 1.05
C THR A 28 -3.47 -6.63 0.59
N PRO A 29 -3.24 -7.64 1.46
CA PRO A 29 -2.56 -8.87 1.04
C PRO A 29 -3.23 -9.56 -0.14
N GLU A 30 -4.55 -9.48 -0.25
CA GLU A 30 -5.30 -10.04 -1.37
C GLU A 30 -5.02 -9.30 -2.67
N GLU A 31 -4.93 -7.97 -2.61
CA GLU A 31 -4.59 -7.14 -3.75
C GLU A 31 -3.16 -7.38 -4.21
N GLN A 32 -2.23 -7.49 -3.28
CA GLN A 32 -0.86 -7.84 -3.59
C GLN A 32 -0.76 -9.20 -4.27
N LYS A 33 -1.54 -10.16 -3.79
CA LYS A 33 -1.58 -11.50 -4.37
C LYS A 33 -2.15 -11.48 -5.78
N ALA A 34 -3.17 -10.67 -6.02
CA ALA A 34 -3.79 -10.54 -7.34
C ALA A 34 -2.80 -10.01 -8.38
N CYS A 35 -1.89 -9.11 -7.99
CA CYS A 35 -0.91 -8.52 -8.89
C CYS A 35 0.48 -9.17 -8.86
N ALA A 36 0.73 -10.09 -7.93
CA ALA A 36 2.07 -10.65 -7.74
C ALA A 36 2.64 -11.29 -9.01
N ARG A 37 1.82 -12.02 -9.74
CA ARG A 37 2.25 -12.68 -10.98
C ARG A 37 2.58 -11.65 -12.07
N ASP A 38 1.79 -10.62 -12.19
CA ASP A 38 2.03 -9.56 -13.17
C ASP A 38 3.28 -8.75 -12.84
N VAL A 39 3.51 -8.47 -11.56
CA VAL A 39 4.75 -7.83 -11.11
C VAL A 39 5.96 -8.69 -11.49
N GLN A 40 5.91 -9.99 -11.27
CA GLN A 40 6.99 -10.90 -11.64
C GLN A 40 7.23 -10.94 -13.14
N ARG A 41 6.18 -10.87 -13.95
CA ARG A 41 6.28 -10.97 -15.41
C ARG A 41 6.76 -9.67 -16.05
N PHE A 42 6.24 -8.54 -15.60
CA PHE A 42 6.44 -7.26 -16.29
C PHE A 42 7.27 -6.25 -15.53
N CYS A 43 7.36 -6.37 -14.20
CA CYS A 43 7.94 -5.35 -13.34
C CYS A 43 9.09 -5.87 -12.48
N ARG A 44 9.65 -7.00 -12.84
CA ARG A 44 10.72 -7.64 -12.08
C ARG A 44 11.93 -6.74 -11.89
N ALA A 45 12.25 -5.94 -12.90
CA ALA A 45 13.42 -5.06 -12.87
C ALA A 45 13.27 -3.95 -11.81
N VAL A 46 12.06 -3.62 -11.40
CA VAL A 46 11.78 -2.53 -10.46
C VAL A 46 11.17 -3.01 -9.15
N ILE A 47 11.18 -4.31 -8.90
CA ILE A 47 10.51 -4.90 -7.73
C ILE A 47 11.06 -4.36 -6.41
N ASP A 48 12.31 -3.94 -6.37
CA ASP A 48 12.96 -3.41 -5.18
C ASP A 48 12.91 -1.88 -5.08
N GLN A 49 12.22 -1.21 -6.00
CA GLN A 49 12.26 0.25 -6.09
C GLN A 49 11.06 0.93 -5.46
N GLY A 50 10.24 0.20 -4.74
CA GLY A 50 9.11 0.75 -3.99
C GLY A 50 7.79 0.65 -4.73
N ASP A 51 6.72 0.85 -3.98
CA ASP A 51 5.36 0.59 -4.46
C ASP A 51 4.94 1.52 -5.59
N PHE A 52 5.34 2.79 -5.54
CA PHE A 52 4.99 3.75 -6.59
C PHE A 52 5.63 3.39 -7.92
N THR A 53 6.87 2.91 -7.91
CA THR A 53 7.55 2.50 -9.13
C THR A 53 6.93 1.25 -9.70
N ILE A 54 6.57 0.30 -8.85
CA ILE A 54 5.86 -0.91 -9.25
C ILE A 54 4.50 -0.55 -9.86
N LEU A 55 3.75 0.33 -9.22
CA LEU A 55 2.45 0.78 -9.72
C LEU A 55 2.59 1.43 -11.11
N ALA A 56 3.56 2.30 -11.29
CA ALA A 56 3.82 2.93 -12.58
C ALA A 56 4.14 1.89 -13.66
N CYS A 57 4.92 0.88 -13.31
CA CYS A 57 5.23 -0.24 -14.21
C CYS A 57 3.97 -1.02 -14.60
N LEU A 58 3.11 -1.32 -13.64
CA LEU A 58 1.85 -2.01 -13.91
C LEU A 58 0.96 -1.18 -14.83
N GLN A 59 0.88 0.12 -14.61
CA GLN A 59 0.09 1.01 -15.47
C GLN A 59 0.61 1.02 -16.91
N GLN A 60 1.91 0.99 -17.11
CA GLN A 60 2.51 0.92 -18.45
C GLN A 60 2.17 -0.39 -19.15
N ASN A 61 1.93 -1.45 -18.40
CA ASN A 61 1.60 -2.76 -18.91
C ASN A 61 0.11 -3.08 -18.79
N ARG A 62 -0.74 -2.07 -18.59
CA ARG A 62 -2.17 -2.24 -18.30
C ARG A 62 -2.89 -3.22 -19.23
N PRO A 63 -2.73 -3.16 -20.56
CA PRO A 63 -3.42 -4.09 -21.47
C PRO A 63 -2.98 -5.54 -21.32
N LYS A 64 -1.83 -5.79 -20.70
CA LYS A 64 -1.25 -7.12 -20.55
C LYS A 64 -1.52 -7.75 -19.19
N LEU A 65 -2.08 -6.99 -18.25
CA LEU A 65 -2.32 -7.47 -16.90
C LEU A 65 -3.43 -8.52 -16.87
N THR A 66 -3.37 -9.41 -15.89
CA THR A 66 -4.49 -10.31 -15.60
C THR A 66 -5.70 -9.49 -15.19
N ALA A 67 -6.89 -10.06 -15.41
CA ALA A 67 -8.14 -9.38 -15.06
C ALA A 67 -8.22 -9.03 -13.58
N SER A 68 -7.71 -9.90 -12.71
CA SER A 68 -7.72 -9.66 -11.27
C SER A 68 -6.82 -8.49 -10.87
N CYS A 69 -5.64 -8.37 -11.47
CA CYS A 69 -4.76 -7.25 -11.19
C CYS A 69 -5.30 -5.94 -11.78
N ASP A 70 -5.84 -5.98 -12.98
CA ASP A 70 -6.49 -4.82 -13.59
C ASP A 70 -7.63 -4.29 -12.74
N LEU A 71 -8.44 -5.18 -12.16
CA LEU A 71 -9.53 -4.80 -11.27
C LEU A 71 -9.01 -4.11 -10.01
N VAL A 72 -7.91 -4.60 -9.43
CA VAL A 72 -7.29 -3.96 -8.27
C VAL A 72 -6.92 -2.51 -8.60
N LEU A 73 -6.29 -2.28 -9.75
CA LEU A 73 -5.91 -0.93 -10.15
C LEU A 73 -7.14 -0.04 -10.35
N LYS A 74 -8.19 -0.55 -10.97
CA LYS A 74 -9.45 0.20 -11.13
C LYS A 74 -10.06 0.59 -9.79
N ASN A 75 -10.07 -0.32 -8.83
CA ASN A 75 -10.63 -0.06 -7.51
C ASN A 75 -9.88 1.02 -6.74
N HIS A 76 -8.62 1.26 -7.09
CA HIS A 76 -7.81 2.31 -6.51
C HIS A 76 -7.76 3.59 -7.35
N GLY A 77 -8.62 3.70 -8.36
CA GLY A 77 -8.70 4.88 -9.19
C GLY A 77 -7.54 5.05 -10.18
N GLN A 78 -6.89 3.97 -10.52
CA GLN A 78 -5.72 4.01 -11.41
C GLN A 78 -6.06 3.72 -12.88
#